data_e445f61e9e221e4a980f70cf008d3b2f
#
_entry.id   e445f61e9e221e4a980f70cf008d3b2f
#
_cell.length_a   1.000
_cell.length_b   1.000
_cell.length_c   1.000
_cell.angle_alpha   90.00
_cell.angle_beta   90.00
_cell.angle_gamma   90.00
#
_symmetry.space_group_name_H-M   'P 1'
#
loop_
_entity.id
_entity.type
_entity.pdbx_description
1 polymer ?
#
loop_
_entity_poly.entity_id
_entity_poly.type
_entity_poly.pdbx_seq_one_letter_code
_entity_poly.pdbx_strand_id
1 'polypeptide(L)'
;QDEVDKLHLQGVPAVFSGDELVHSGRGELSRLLDELEEHFGTTELPTEKIERSYDLVVVGGGPAGSAAAIYSARKGLHVAIVAERLGGQVNDTVGIENLISVPKTTGPELAQHLGEHIENYPIDLFVNRKVEKVNFDGEVKELHVKGGEAFLAKQIVIATGAGWRKLNVEGESTYLGRGVHFCPHCDGPFYKGKRVAVVGGGNSGVEAAIDLAGICSHVTLLEFADHLLADEVLQEKAKSLDNVEIFTLSQTTAVLGDGQKVTGIRVKDRKTDAEREIELDGIFVQIGLAPNTQQFAEALELSPRHEIVVDATCRTSKVGVYAAGDCTTVPYKQIVIAMGEGAKAALTAFDDRIRSAK
;
A
#
# COMPACT_ATOMS: atom_id res chain seq x y z
N GLN A 1 21.77 -25.35 3.67
CA GLN A 1 20.66 -26.06 4.32
C GLN A 1 21.06 -26.52 5.72
N ASP A 2 22.19 -27.22 5.87
CA ASP A 2 22.66 -27.77 7.16
C ASP A 2 22.94 -26.71 8.24
N GLU A 3 23.38 -25.50 7.88
CA GLU A 3 23.58 -24.41 8.85
C GLU A 3 22.27 -23.72 9.22
N VAL A 4 21.34 -23.56 8.28
CA VAL A 4 19.99 -23.02 8.52
C VAL A 4 19.23 -23.89 9.51
N ASP A 5 19.33 -25.21 9.37
CA ASP A 5 18.69 -26.18 10.25
C ASP A 5 19.32 -26.21 11.64
N LYS A 6 20.66 -26.05 11.74
CA LYS A 6 21.38 -25.97 13.02
C LYS A 6 21.06 -24.69 13.83
N LEU A 7 20.79 -23.59 13.12
CA LEU A 7 20.51 -22.29 13.75
C LEU A 7 18.99 -22.06 13.93
N HIS A 8 18.15 -23.03 13.61
CA HIS A 8 16.69 -22.95 13.68
C HIS A 8 16.11 -21.69 12.97
N LEU A 9 16.70 -21.31 11.83
CA LEU A 9 16.32 -20.11 11.12
C LEU A 9 14.99 -20.31 10.37
N GLN A 10 14.08 -19.36 10.55
CA GLN A 10 12.79 -19.34 9.82
C GLN A 10 12.91 -18.76 8.41
N GLY A 11 14.09 -18.21 8.04
CA GLY A 11 14.32 -17.62 6.73
C GLY A 11 15.75 -17.08 6.54
N VAL A 12 16.09 -16.78 5.29
CA VAL A 12 17.33 -16.12 4.90
C VAL A 12 17.02 -14.87 4.06
N PRO A 13 17.79 -13.79 4.18
CA PRO A 13 19.00 -13.62 5.01
C PRO A 13 18.68 -13.56 6.52
N ALA A 14 19.67 -13.86 7.36
CA ALA A 14 19.60 -13.72 8.80
C ALA A 14 20.75 -12.85 9.28
N VAL A 15 20.49 -11.97 10.24
CA VAL A 15 21.47 -11.07 10.85
C VAL A 15 21.60 -11.41 12.33
N PHE A 16 22.83 -11.64 12.76
CA PHE A 16 23.16 -11.97 14.13
C PHE A 16 24.02 -10.87 14.79
N SER A 17 23.81 -10.67 16.08
CA SER A 17 24.71 -9.95 16.96
C SER A 17 25.35 -10.97 17.92
N GLY A 18 26.57 -11.40 17.61
CA GLY A 18 27.14 -12.57 18.30
C GLY A 18 26.30 -13.82 18.02
N ASP A 19 25.76 -14.45 19.08
CA ASP A 19 24.91 -15.63 18.98
C ASP A 19 23.41 -15.29 19.00
N GLU A 20 23.04 -14.02 19.09
CA GLU A 20 21.65 -13.56 19.14
C GLU A 20 21.13 -13.23 17.74
N LEU A 21 19.99 -13.80 17.36
CA LEU A 21 19.32 -13.53 16.09
C LEU A 21 18.57 -12.18 16.16
N VAL A 22 19.02 -11.18 15.40
CA VAL A 22 18.39 -9.85 15.32
C VAL A 22 17.33 -9.78 14.24
N HIS A 23 17.59 -10.39 13.07
CA HIS A 23 16.65 -10.39 11.94
C HIS A 23 16.70 -11.70 11.17
N SER A 24 15.56 -12.17 10.67
CA SER A 24 15.46 -13.35 9.83
C SER A 24 14.42 -13.18 8.72
N GLY A 25 14.79 -13.55 7.51
CA GLY A 25 13.94 -13.52 6.33
C GLY A 25 14.16 -12.32 5.42
N ARG A 26 13.41 -12.25 4.32
CA ARG A 26 13.43 -11.10 3.42
C ARG A 26 12.66 -9.96 4.06
N GLY A 27 13.37 -8.91 4.45
CA GLY A 27 12.83 -7.66 4.99
C GLY A 27 13.23 -6.47 4.12
N GLU A 28 12.50 -5.38 4.24
CA GLU A 28 12.93 -4.08 3.71
C GLU A 28 14.12 -3.57 4.55
N LEU A 29 15.08 -2.91 3.89
CA LEU A 29 16.25 -2.36 4.57
C LEU A 29 15.87 -1.42 5.72
N SER A 30 14.80 -0.64 5.56
CA SER A 30 14.26 0.23 6.61
C SER A 30 13.89 -0.54 7.87
N ARG A 31 13.21 -1.67 7.70
CA ARG A 31 12.82 -2.53 8.83
C ARG A 31 14.02 -3.17 9.51
N LEU A 32 14.99 -3.64 8.74
CA LEU A 32 16.24 -4.17 9.29
C LEU A 32 16.98 -3.11 10.09
N LEU A 33 17.04 -1.86 9.60
CA LEU A 33 17.66 -0.74 10.32
C LEU A 33 16.89 -0.40 11.60
N ASP A 34 15.54 -0.42 11.58
CA ASP A 34 14.72 -0.23 12.78
C ASP A 34 15.00 -1.31 13.83
N GLU A 35 15.05 -2.59 13.43
CA GLU A 35 15.37 -3.72 14.33
C GLU A 35 16.80 -3.62 14.90
N LEU A 36 17.78 -3.18 14.08
CA LEU A 36 19.15 -2.92 14.53
C LEU A 36 19.23 -1.72 15.50
N GLU A 37 18.47 -0.66 15.25
CA GLU A 37 18.39 0.49 16.15
C GLU A 37 17.76 0.12 17.51
N GLU A 38 16.71 -0.70 17.52
CA GLU A 38 16.09 -1.21 18.74
C GLU A 38 17.09 -2.07 19.55
N HIS A 39 17.90 -2.88 18.86
CA HIS A 39 18.83 -3.80 19.51
C HIS A 39 20.11 -3.11 20.02
N PHE A 40 20.70 -2.21 19.22
CA PHE A 40 21.99 -1.56 19.53
C PHE A 40 21.87 -0.14 20.08
N GLY A 41 20.67 0.44 20.03
CA GLY A 41 20.45 1.86 20.28
C GLY A 41 20.94 2.75 19.14
N THR A 42 20.46 4.00 19.11
CA THR A 42 20.94 5.02 18.18
C THR A 42 22.18 5.68 18.75
N THR A 43 23.32 5.58 18.07
CA THR A 43 24.43 6.49 18.30
C THR A 43 24.08 7.78 17.56
N GLU A 44 23.87 8.88 18.28
CA GLU A 44 23.80 10.20 17.66
C GLU A 44 25.16 10.51 16.99
N LEU A 45 25.28 10.13 15.74
CA LEU A 45 26.36 10.66 14.91
C LEU A 45 26.05 12.15 14.70
N PRO A 46 27.06 13.05 14.81
CA PRO A 46 26.87 14.45 14.44
C PRO A 46 26.54 14.47 12.94
N THR A 47 25.25 14.51 12.62
CA THR A 47 24.77 14.62 11.26
C THR A 47 25.03 16.05 10.80
N GLU A 48 25.97 16.22 9.86
CA GLU A 48 25.97 17.41 9.03
C GLU A 48 24.56 17.54 8.43
N LYS A 49 23.94 18.70 8.62
CA LYS A 49 22.61 18.98 8.07
C LYS A 49 22.73 18.95 6.55
N ILE A 50 22.35 17.85 5.93
CA ILE A 50 22.35 17.72 4.47
C ILE A 50 21.05 18.30 3.98
N GLU A 51 21.12 19.48 3.36
CA GLU A 51 19.99 20.12 2.71
C GLU A 51 20.10 20.01 1.19
N ARG A 52 19.00 19.59 0.55
CA ARG A 52 18.91 19.43 -0.91
C ARG A 52 17.74 20.25 -1.44
N SER A 53 17.98 21.01 -2.50
CA SER A 53 16.98 21.93 -3.06
C SER A 53 16.55 21.53 -4.46
N TYR A 54 15.24 21.54 -4.70
CA TYR A 54 14.60 21.13 -5.94
C TYR A 54 13.49 22.11 -6.36
N ASP A 55 13.09 22.06 -7.60
CA ASP A 55 11.88 22.74 -8.05
C ASP A 55 10.63 22.02 -7.51
N LEU A 56 10.68 20.68 -7.55
CA LEU A 56 9.60 19.82 -7.11
C LEU A 56 10.16 18.53 -6.48
N VAL A 57 9.64 18.17 -5.31
CA VAL A 57 9.93 16.88 -4.67
C VAL A 57 8.68 16.01 -4.69
N VAL A 58 8.85 14.75 -5.11
CA VAL A 58 7.82 13.72 -5.05
C VAL A 58 8.10 12.82 -3.85
N VAL A 59 7.12 12.65 -2.98
CA VAL A 59 7.20 11.74 -1.82
C VAL A 59 6.48 10.44 -2.14
N GLY A 60 7.25 9.39 -2.39
CA GLY A 60 6.76 8.06 -2.76
C GLY A 60 7.18 7.62 -4.15
N GLY A 61 7.66 6.36 -4.25
CA GLY A 61 8.23 5.76 -5.46
C GLY A 61 7.29 4.79 -6.19
N GLY A 62 5.99 4.80 -5.86
CA GLY A 62 4.98 3.98 -6.52
C GLY A 62 4.53 4.55 -7.87
N PRO A 63 3.50 3.94 -8.53
CA PRO A 63 3.01 4.36 -9.84
C PRO A 63 2.64 5.83 -9.94
N ALA A 64 1.98 6.39 -8.92
CA ALA A 64 1.63 7.81 -8.88
C ALA A 64 2.87 8.71 -8.80
N GLY A 65 3.82 8.37 -7.93
CA GLY A 65 5.05 9.13 -7.76
C GLY A 65 5.95 9.09 -8.99
N SER A 66 6.11 7.91 -9.60
CA SER A 66 6.86 7.75 -10.85
C SER A 66 6.27 8.60 -11.98
N ALA A 67 4.94 8.55 -12.15
CA ALA A 67 4.26 9.38 -13.14
C ALA A 67 4.44 10.88 -12.85
N ALA A 68 4.27 11.31 -11.60
CA ALA A 68 4.45 12.72 -11.21
C ALA A 68 5.87 13.21 -11.50
N ALA A 69 6.89 12.43 -11.14
CA ALA A 69 8.28 12.80 -11.36
C ALA A 69 8.64 12.89 -12.84
N ILE A 70 8.26 11.88 -13.64
CA ILE A 70 8.54 11.86 -15.09
C ILE A 70 7.87 13.05 -15.79
N TYR A 71 6.58 13.31 -15.51
CA TYR A 71 5.87 14.43 -16.11
C TYR A 71 6.48 15.78 -15.71
N SER A 72 6.93 15.93 -14.47
CA SER A 72 7.60 17.15 -13.98
C SER A 72 8.98 17.34 -14.64
N ALA A 73 9.81 16.29 -14.71
CA ALA A 73 11.10 16.34 -15.37
C ALA A 73 10.99 16.67 -16.87
N ARG A 74 9.96 16.12 -17.55
CA ARG A 74 9.66 16.46 -18.96
C ARG A 74 9.27 17.92 -19.19
N LYS A 75 8.90 18.63 -18.13
CA LYS A 75 8.66 20.09 -18.13
C LYS A 75 9.91 20.90 -17.82
N GLY A 76 11.06 20.24 -17.64
CA GLY A 76 12.35 20.88 -17.36
C GLY A 76 12.54 21.28 -15.89
N LEU A 77 11.75 20.74 -14.97
CA LEU A 77 11.92 20.94 -13.54
C LEU A 77 13.06 20.09 -13.00
N HIS A 78 13.81 20.61 -12.02
CA HIS A 78 14.74 19.84 -11.21
C HIS A 78 13.92 19.06 -10.16
N VAL A 79 13.89 17.71 -10.27
CA VAL A 79 12.97 16.84 -9.55
C VAL A 79 13.74 15.83 -8.73
N ALA A 80 13.28 15.63 -7.49
CA ALA A 80 13.66 14.47 -6.68
C ALA A 80 12.47 13.56 -6.37
N ILE A 81 12.73 12.26 -6.27
CA ILE A 81 11.85 11.28 -5.64
C ILE A 81 12.46 10.89 -4.30
N VAL A 82 11.70 11.02 -3.23
CA VAL A 82 12.05 10.58 -1.87
C VAL A 82 11.09 9.46 -1.48
N ALA A 83 11.59 8.24 -1.31
CA ALA A 83 10.76 7.06 -1.11
C ALA A 83 11.39 6.02 -0.18
N GLU A 84 10.57 5.26 0.53
CA GLU A 84 11.03 4.10 1.29
C GLU A 84 11.47 2.99 0.32
N ARG A 85 10.67 2.72 -0.73
CA ARG A 85 11.02 1.77 -1.81
C ARG A 85 10.49 2.23 -3.16
N LEU A 86 11.17 1.85 -4.21
CA LEU A 86 10.70 2.04 -5.58
C LEU A 86 9.61 1.00 -5.90
N GLY A 87 8.61 1.38 -6.71
CA GLY A 87 7.46 0.55 -7.04
C GLY A 87 6.36 0.57 -5.96
N GLY A 88 6.69 0.92 -4.70
CA GLY A 88 5.71 0.95 -3.60
C GLY A 88 4.98 -0.39 -3.42
N GLN A 89 3.69 -0.35 -3.16
CA GLN A 89 2.84 -1.53 -2.92
C GLN A 89 2.73 -2.48 -4.14
N VAL A 90 3.03 -2.01 -5.35
CA VAL A 90 3.04 -2.86 -6.56
C VAL A 90 3.96 -4.06 -6.40
N ASN A 91 5.10 -3.92 -5.70
CA ASN A 91 6.02 -5.02 -5.44
C ASN A 91 5.39 -6.24 -4.76
N ASP A 92 4.30 -6.02 -4.02
CA ASP A 92 3.63 -7.06 -3.24
C ASP A 92 2.56 -7.80 -4.08
N THR A 93 2.37 -7.40 -5.35
CA THR A 93 1.37 -7.99 -6.27
C THR A 93 2.00 -9.09 -7.11
N VAL A 94 1.44 -10.30 -7.07
CA VAL A 94 1.99 -11.47 -7.78
C VAL A 94 1.76 -11.39 -9.28
N GLY A 95 0.55 -11.01 -9.71
CA GLY A 95 0.18 -10.91 -11.11
C GLY A 95 -0.64 -9.65 -11.38
N ILE A 96 -0.38 -8.99 -12.50
CA ILE A 96 -1.07 -7.76 -12.95
C ILE A 96 -1.51 -8.01 -14.39
N GLU A 97 -2.83 -8.04 -14.61
CA GLU A 97 -3.46 -8.27 -15.92
C GLU A 97 -4.46 -7.14 -16.28
N ASN A 98 -4.63 -6.16 -15.39
CA ASN A 98 -5.57 -5.05 -15.55
C ASN A 98 -4.89 -3.69 -15.83
N LEU A 99 -3.60 -3.68 -16.12
CA LEU A 99 -2.90 -2.48 -16.55
C LEU A 99 -2.99 -2.33 -18.06
N ILE A 100 -3.71 -1.30 -18.52
CA ILE A 100 -3.93 -1.06 -19.95
C ILE A 100 -2.59 -0.96 -20.71
N SER A 101 -2.48 -1.63 -21.85
CA SER A 101 -1.27 -1.76 -22.68
C SER A 101 -0.23 -2.78 -22.15
N VAL A 102 -0.43 -3.35 -20.96
CA VAL A 102 0.42 -4.39 -20.39
C VAL A 102 -0.44 -5.63 -20.14
N PRO A 103 -0.56 -6.57 -21.10
CA PRO A 103 -1.50 -7.69 -20.98
C PRO A 103 -1.25 -8.58 -19.77
N LYS A 104 0.02 -8.74 -19.39
CA LYS A 104 0.44 -9.51 -18.22
C LYS A 104 1.83 -9.08 -17.76
N THR A 105 1.97 -8.87 -16.45
CA THR A 105 3.25 -8.63 -15.77
C THR A 105 3.14 -9.07 -14.31
N THR A 106 4.25 -8.99 -13.59
CA THR A 106 4.29 -9.13 -12.14
C THR A 106 4.56 -7.78 -11.48
N GLY A 107 4.24 -7.66 -10.19
CA GLY A 107 4.52 -6.44 -9.44
C GLY A 107 6.00 -6.06 -9.45
N PRO A 108 6.93 -6.98 -9.15
CA PRO A 108 8.37 -6.69 -9.24
C PRO A 108 8.84 -6.27 -10.63
N GLU A 109 8.35 -6.90 -11.70
CA GLU A 109 8.66 -6.50 -13.08
C GLU A 109 8.17 -5.09 -13.39
N LEU A 110 6.93 -4.76 -12.99
CA LEU A 110 6.40 -3.41 -13.18
C LEU A 110 7.21 -2.38 -12.38
N ALA A 111 7.60 -2.70 -11.13
CA ALA A 111 8.44 -1.84 -10.31
C ALA A 111 9.82 -1.59 -10.96
N GLN A 112 10.42 -2.63 -11.54
CA GLN A 112 11.66 -2.51 -12.31
C GLN A 112 11.49 -1.59 -13.53
N HIS A 113 10.46 -1.79 -14.34
CA HIS A 113 10.17 -0.94 -15.51
C HIS A 113 9.91 0.52 -15.14
N LEU A 114 9.26 0.78 -13.97
CA LEU A 114 9.11 2.15 -13.45
C LEU A 114 10.48 2.76 -13.13
N GLY A 115 11.39 2.00 -12.52
CA GLY A 115 12.76 2.42 -12.24
C GLY A 115 13.54 2.76 -13.50
N GLU A 116 13.59 1.86 -14.46
CA GLU A 116 14.22 2.05 -15.76
C GLU A 116 13.67 3.27 -16.50
N HIS A 117 12.35 3.52 -16.39
CA HIS A 117 11.74 4.69 -17.01
C HIS A 117 12.14 6.00 -16.31
N ILE A 118 12.26 5.99 -14.97
CA ILE A 118 12.76 7.15 -14.20
C ILE A 118 14.20 7.49 -14.57
N GLU A 119 15.06 6.48 -14.71
CA GLU A 119 16.49 6.65 -15.08
C GLU A 119 16.70 7.31 -16.45
N ASN A 120 15.71 7.29 -17.35
CA ASN A 120 15.77 7.99 -18.64
C ASN A 120 15.62 9.52 -18.52
N TYR A 121 15.37 10.04 -17.31
CA TYR A 121 15.20 11.46 -17.05
C TYR A 121 16.16 11.94 -15.95
N PRO A 122 16.51 13.25 -15.91
CA PRO A 122 17.35 13.81 -14.85
C PRO A 122 16.52 13.97 -13.55
N ILE A 123 16.22 12.85 -12.92
CA ILE A 123 15.47 12.75 -11.66
C ILE A 123 16.40 12.16 -10.61
N ASP A 124 16.58 12.86 -9.51
CA ASP A 124 17.33 12.35 -8.36
C ASP A 124 16.46 11.39 -7.57
N LEU A 125 16.84 10.12 -7.48
CA LEU A 125 16.11 9.07 -6.80
C LEU A 125 16.74 8.74 -5.44
N PHE A 126 16.03 9.02 -4.36
CA PHE A 126 16.42 8.71 -2.98
C PHE A 126 15.50 7.63 -2.41
N VAL A 127 15.93 6.38 -2.49
CA VAL A 127 15.26 5.24 -1.85
C VAL A 127 15.77 5.03 -0.42
N ASN A 128 15.05 4.22 0.36
CA ASN A 128 15.29 4.00 1.79
C ASN A 128 15.25 5.32 2.59
N ARG A 129 14.34 6.20 2.23
CA ARG A 129 14.11 7.48 2.89
C ARG A 129 12.66 7.57 3.34
N LYS A 130 12.46 7.59 4.66
CA LYS A 130 11.14 7.78 5.29
C LYS A 130 10.99 9.23 5.72
N VAL A 131 9.99 9.90 5.19
CA VAL A 131 9.64 11.27 5.62
C VAL A 131 8.96 11.19 6.98
N GLU A 132 9.50 11.91 7.98
CA GLU A 132 8.99 11.93 9.35
C GLU A 132 8.30 13.25 9.71
N LYS A 133 8.85 14.35 9.22
CA LYS A 133 8.32 15.69 9.52
C LYS A 133 8.26 16.52 8.26
N VAL A 134 7.29 17.40 8.22
CA VAL A 134 7.09 18.33 7.10
C VAL A 134 6.81 19.72 7.62
N ASN A 135 7.26 20.72 6.85
CA ASN A 135 6.84 22.09 7.01
C ASN A 135 6.39 22.62 5.64
N PHE A 136 5.10 22.87 5.50
CA PHE A 136 4.49 23.35 4.26
C PHE A 136 4.10 24.84 4.30
N ASP A 137 4.52 25.53 5.33
CA ASP A 137 4.30 26.97 5.41
C ASP A 137 5.37 27.73 4.61
N GLY A 138 4.99 28.90 4.11
CA GLY A 138 5.90 29.72 3.30
C GLY A 138 6.04 29.27 1.83
N GLU A 139 6.97 29.91 1.10
CA GLU A 139 7.21 29.63 -0.32
C GLU A 139 7.98 28.33 -0.53
N VAL A 140 9.00 28.08 0.29
CA VAL A 140 9.80 26.84 0.27
C VAL A 140 9.21 25.87 1.28
N LYS A 141 8.93 24.66 0.82
CA LYS A 141 8.45 23.54 1.62
C LYS A 141 9.61 22.68 2.06
N GLU A 142 9.53 22.11 3.26
CA GLU A 142 10.59 21.31 3.85
C GLU A 142 10.07 19.89 4.15
N LEU A 143 10.86 18.90 3.80
CA LEU A 143 10.65 17.50 4.13
C LEU A 143 11.87 16.99 4.90
N HIS A 144 11.67 16.51 6.10
CA HIS A 144 12.73 15.92 6.93
C HIS A 144 12.57 14.40 6.93
N VAL A 145 13.61 13.69 6.56
CA VAL A 145 13.62 12.23 6.55
C VAL A 145 14.36 11.67 7.77
N LYS A 146 14.03 10.42 8.12
CA LYS A 146 14.77 9.68 9.12
C LYS A 146 16.26 9.64 8.73
N GLY A 147 17.13 9.98 9.68
CA GLY A 147 18.58 10.09 9.42
C GLY A 147 19.10 11.51 9.16
N GLY A 148 18.23 12.55 9.21
CA GLY A 148 18.63 13.96 9.32
C GLY A 148 18.81 14.71 8.00
N GLU A 149 18.59 14.08 6.84
CA GLU A 149 18.52 14.81 5.56
C GLU A 149 17.25 15.65 5.46
N ALA A 150 17.33 16.82 4.84
CA ALA A 150 16.20 17.68 4.53
C ALA A 150 16.12 17.96 3.02
N PHE A 151 14.89 17.87 2.49
CA PHE A 151 14.59 18.18 1.10
C PHE A 151 13.74 19.46 1.05
N LEU A 152 14.22 20.44 0.31
CA LEU A 152 13.61 21.74 0.16
C LEU A 152 13.04 21.86 -1.26
N ALA A 153 11.80 22.28 -1.41
CA ALA A 153 11.22 22.51 -2.73
C ALA A 153 10.13 23.58 -2.71
N LYS A 154 9.91 24.24 -3.85
CA LYS A 154 8.77 25.14 -4.01
C LYS A 154 7.45 24.39 -4.13
N GLN A 155 7.50 23.15 -4.64
CA GLN A 155 6.32 22.33 -4.86
C GLN A 155 6.57 20.90 -4.40
N ILE A 156 5.55 20.28 -3.81
CA ILE A 156 5.57 18.89 -3.32
C ILE A 156 4.42 18.12 -3.96
N VAL A 157 4.71 16.89 -4.41
CA VAL A 157 3.67 15.91 -4.77
C VAL A 157 3.76 14.73 -3.78
N ILE A 158 2.72 14.52 -2.99
CA ILE A 158 2.61 13.42 -2.06
C ILE A 158 1.96 12.22 -2.78
N ALA A 159 2.69 11.11 -2.87
CA ALA A 159 2.29 9.88 -3.55
C ALA A 159 2.67 8.65 -2.72
N THR A 160 2.49 8.74 -1.40
CA THR A 160 2.92 7.73 -0.42
C THR A 160 2.06 6.46 -0.42
N GLY A 161 0.93 6.48 -1.15
CA GLY A 161 0.06 5.34 -1.28
C GLY A 161 -0.67 4.96 0.01
N ALA A 162 -1.11 3.70 0.07
CA ALA A 162 -1.79 3.13 1.23
C ALA A 162 -1.32 1.70 1.45
N GLY A 163 -1.41 1.21 2.67
CA GLY A 163 -1.21 -0.19 3.02
C GLY A 163 -2.53 -0.89 3.30
N TRP A 164 -2.63 -2.16 2.98
CA TRP A 164 -3.76 -2.98 3.38
C TRP A 164 -3.65 -3.33 4.87
N ARG A 165 -4.75 -3.22 5.59
CA ARG A 165 -4.83 -3.75 6.95
C ARG A 165 -4.80 -5.27 6.87
N LYS A 166 -3.96 -5.88 7.69
CA LYS A 166 -3.81 -7.33 7.81
C LYS A 166 -4.68 -7.86 8.94
N LEU A 167 -5.07 -9.12 8.84
CA LEU A 167 -5.77 -9.84 9.91
C LEU A 167 -4.87 -10.08 11.11
N ASN A 168 -3.55 -10.21 10.86
CA ASN A 168 -2.51 -10.56 11.83
C ASN A 168 -2.81 -11.89 12.54
N VAL A 169 -3.19 -12.90 11.75
CA VAL A 169 -3.48 -14.25 12.22
C VAL A 169 -2.47 -15.26 11.65
N GLU A 170 -2.37 -16.43 12.29
CA GLU A 170 -1.55 -17.54 11.82
C GLU A 170 -1.87 -17.89 10.35
N GLY A 171 -0.85 -18.11 9.54
CA GLY A 171 -0.96 -18.48 8.13
C GLY A 171 -1.17 -17.32 7.16
N GLU A 172 -1.62 -16.12 7.60
CA GLU A 172 -1.87 -15.00 6.69
C GLU A 172 -0.61 -14.63 5.89
N SER A 173 0.50 -14.37 6.57
CA SER A 173 1.76 -13.99 5.91
C SER A 173 2.35 -15.13 5.06
N THR A 174 2.16 -16.39 5.49
CA THR A 174 2.63 -17.58 4.79
C THR A 174 1.96 -17.72 3.42
N TYR A 175 0.66 -17.43 3.35
CA TYR A 175 -0.13 -17.63 2.14
C TYR A 175 -0.43 -16.33 1.38
N LEU A 176 0.21 -15.23 1.71
CA LEU A 176 0.08 -13.98 0.98
C LEU A 176 0.50 -14.17 -0.50
N GLY A 177 -0.39 -13.82 -1.43
CA GLY A 177 -0.23 -14.08 -2.87
C GLY A 177 -0.36 -15.56 -3.27
N ARG A 178 -0.58 -16.46 -2.31
CA ARG A 178 -0.80 -17.90 -2.53
C ARG A 178 -2.16 -18.35 -1.99
N GLY A 179 -3.14 -17.47 -2.07
CA GLY A 179 -4.50 -17.67 -1.61
C GLY A 179 -5.02 -16.63 -0.65
N VAL A 180 -4.16 -15.78 -0.06
CA VAL A 180 -4.55 -14.56 0.66
C VAL A 180 -4.29 -13.36 -0.22
N HIS A 181 -5.31 -12.54 -0.45
CA HIS A 181 -5.34 -11.40 -1.36
C HIS A 181 -6.04 -10.20 -0.75
N PHE A 182 -5.72 -9.01 -1.28
CA PHE A 182 -6.34 -7.75 -0.85
C PHE A 182 -7.08 -7.02 -1.98
N CYS A 183 -6.92 -7.44 -3.24
CA CYS A 183 -7.53 -6.76 -4.39
C CYS A 183 -8.46 -7.74 -5.15
N PRO A 184 -9.79 -7.68 -4.95
CA PRO A 184 -10.73 -8.53 -5.69
C PRO A 184 -10.67 -8.34 -7.21
N HIS A 185 -10.52 -7.09 -7.66
CA HIS A 185 -10.42 -6.76 -9.09
C HIS A 185 -9.12 -7.28 -9.75
N CYS A 186 -8.04 -7.42 -8.94
CA CYS A 186 -6.74 -7.91 -9.43
C CYS A 186 -6.72 -9.44 -9.47
N ASP A 187 -7.12 -10.06 -8.36
CA ASP A 187 -6.89 -11.48 -8.09
C ASP A 187 -8.14 -12.34 -8.26
N GLY A 188 -9.34 -11.73 -8.25
CA GLY A 188 -10.62 -12.42 -8.39
C GLY A 188 -10.71 -13.34 -9.61
N PRO A 189 -10.26 -12.93 -10.80
CA PRO A 189 -10.30 -13.77 -12.00
C PRO A 189 -9.59 -15.12 -11.86
N PHE A 190 -8.56 -15.24 -11.01
CA PHE A 190 -7.86 -16.51 -10.74
C PHE A 190 -8.69 -17.52 -9.94
N TYR A 191 -9.81 -17.07 -9.36
CA TYR A 191 -10.73 -17.85 -8.55
C TYR A 191 -12.03 -18.21 -9.26
N LYS A 192 -12.05 -18.10 -10.58
CA LYS A 192 -13.23 -18.48 -11.39
C LYS A 192 -13.66 -19.92 -11.10
N GLY A 193 -14.93 -20.08 -10.67
CA GLY A 193 -15.53 -21.36 -10.35
C GLY A 193 -15.06 -22.00 -9.03
N LYS A 194 -14.24 -21.30 -8.22
CA LYS A 194 -13.73 -21.76 -6.92
C LYS A 194 -14.55 -21.20 -5.77
N ARG A 195 -14.27 -21.67 -4.57
CA ARG A 195 -14.85 -21.19 -3.31
C ARG A 195 -13.91 -20.18 -2.68
N VAL A 196 -14.42 -19.02 -2.26
CA VAL A 196 -13.61 -17.98 -1.64
C VAL A 196 -14.28 -17.42 -0.39
N ALA A 197 -13.48 -16.83 0.51
CA ALA A 197 -13.99 -15.98 1.58
C ALA A 197 -13.61 -14.52 1.32
N VAL A 198 -14.49 -13.63 1.77
CA VAL A 198 -14.23 -12.21 1.93
C VAL A 198 -14.29 -11.90 3.43
N VAL A 199 -13.25 -11.31 3.98
CA VAL A 199 -13.19 -10.92 5.39
C VAL A 199 -13.34 -9.41 5.51
N GLY A 200 -14.44 -8.97 6.13
CA GLY A 200 -14.83 -7.57 6.31
C GLY A 200 -16.19 -7.26 5.68
N GLY A 201 -17.12 -6.71 6.43
CA GLY A 201 -18.50 -6.42 6.03
C GLY A 201 -18.82 -4.94 5.87
N GLY A 202 -17.81 -4.08 5.66
CA GLY A 202 -18.02 -2.70 5.20
C GLY A 202 -18.29 -2.64 3.70
N ASN A 203 -18.49 -1.43 3.13
CA ASN A 203 -18.78 -1.25 1.70
C ASN A 203 -17.83 -2.04 0.81
N SER A 204 -16.52 -1.88 0.98
CA SER A 204 -15.52 -2.59 0.16
C SER A 204 -15.61 -4.11 0.25
N GLY A 205 -15.92 -4.66 1.43
CA GLY A 205 -16.06 -6.11 1.59
C GLY A 205 -17.32 -6.65 0.97
N VAL A 206 -18.44 -5.94 1.11
CA VAL A 206 -19.72 -6.35 0.49
C VAL A 206 -19.67 -6.19 -1.02
N GLU A 207 -19.09 -5.12 -1.55
CA GLU A 207 -18.81 -4.93 -2.99
C GLU A 207 -17.93 -6.06 -3.52
N ALA A 208 -16.85 -6.39 -2.82
CA ALA A 208 -15.97 -7.50 -3.17
C ALA A 208 -16.72 -8.84 -3.23
N ALA A 209 -17.60 -9.10 -2.25
CA ALA A 209 -18.40 -10.32 -2.24
C ALA A 209 -19.38 -10.39 -3.42
N ILE A 210 -20.00 -9.27 -3.79
CA ILE A 210 -20.88 -9.18 -4.97
C ILE A 210 -20.10 -9.42 -6.26
N ASP A 211 -18.95 -8.77 -6.43
CA ASP A 211 -18.09 -8.94 -7.62
C ASP A 211 -17.61 -10.39 -7.76
N LEU A 212 -17.10 -10.96 -6.67
CA LEU A 212 -16.61 -12.33 -6.66
C LEU A 212 -17.73 -13.35 -6.87
N ALA A 213 -18.96 -13.07 -6.44
CA ALA A 213 -20.10 -13.94 -6.69
C ALA A 213 -20.41 -14.09 -8.18
N GLY A 214 -20.08 -13.11 -9.01
CA GLY A 214 -20.20 -13.19 -10.48
C GLY A 214 -19.15 -14.11 -11.14
N ILE A 215 -18.10 -14.50 -10.41
CA ILE A 215 -16.95 -15.23 -10.95
C ILE A 215 -16.79 -16.59 -10.25
N CYS A 216 -16.95 -16.61 -8.92
CA CYS A 216 -16.71 -17.77 -8.06
C CYS A 216 -17.95 -18.65 -7.93
N SER A 217 -17.76 -19.93 -7.59
CA SER A 217 -18.87 -20.85 -7.32
C SER A 217 -19.57 -20.57 -5.99
N HIS A 218 -18.84 -20.05 -5.01
CA HIS A 218 -19.36 -19.72 -3.69
C HIS A 218 -18.50 -18.65 -3.01
N VAL A 219 -19.13 -17.68 -2.34
CA VAL A 219 -18.48 -16.62 -1.57
C VAL A 219 -18.98 -16.64 -0.14
N THR A 220 -18.07 -16.77 0.80
CA THR A 220 -18.36 -16.68 2.24
C THR A 220 -17.94 -15.28 2.73
N LEU A 221 -18.88 -14.42 3.08
CA LEU A 221 -18.63 -13.09 3.67
C LEU A 221 -18.59 -13.20 5.18
N LEU A 222 -17.46 -12.83 5.79
CA LEU A 222 -17.21 -12.88 7.23
C LEU A 222 -17.10 -11.47 7.80
N GLU A 223 -17.97 -11.14 8.76
CA GLU A 223 -17.95 -9.87 9.46
C GLU A 223 -17.76 -10.06 10.97
N PHE A 224 -16.84 -9.28 11.53
CA PHE A 224 -16.51 -9.33 12.96
C PHE A 224 -17.62 -8.75 13.85
N ALA A 225 -18.32 -7.68 13.39
CA ALA A 225 -19.45 -7.08 14.07
C ALA A 225 -20.69 -7.99 14.03
N ASP A 226 -21.72 -7.64 14.76
CA ASP A 226 -23.00 -8.34 14.79
C ASP A 226 -23.90 -8.01 13.59
N HIS A 227 -23.51 -7.05 12.76
CA HIS A 227 -24.18 -6.64 11.54
C HIS A 227 -23.17 -6.16 10.49
N LEU A 228 -23.59 -6.13 9.22
CA LEU A 228 -22.79 -5.53 8.14
C LEU A 228 -22.79 -4.01 8.28
N LEU A 229 -21.63 -3.41 8.05
CA LEU A 229 -21.39 -1.96 8.10
C LEU A 229 -21.54 -1.28 6.76
N ALA A 230 -21.83 -2.04 5.70
CA ALA A 230 -22.06 -1.53 4.36
C ALA A 230 -23.40 -0.81 4.22
N ASP A 231 -23.54 0.00 3.16
CA ASP A 231 -24.79 0.64 2.79
C ASP A 231 -25.89 -0.40 2.51
N GLU A 232 -27.13 -0.07 2.87
CA GLU A 232 -28.27 -1.02 2.82
C GLU A 232 -28.48 -1.62 1.43
N VAL A 233 -28.33 -0.81 0.38
CA VAL A 233 -28.44 -1.27 -1.03
C VAL A 233 -27.44 -2.37 -1.36
N LEU A 234 -26.20 -2.26 -0.88
CA LEU A 234 -25.17 -3.29 -1.06
C LEU A 234 -25.49 -4.56 -0.28
N GLN A 235 -25.97 -4.39 0.95
CA GLN A 235 -26.39 -5.53 1.79
C GLN A 235 -27.54 -6.31 1.15
N GLU A 236 -28.57 -5.63 0.66
CA GLU A 236 -29.70 -6.25 -0.03
C GLU A 236 -29.23 -7.00 -1.28
N LYS A 237 -28.35 -6.37 -2.07
CA LYS A 237 -27.78 -7.01 -3.23
C LYS A 237 -27.01 -8.28 -2.88
N ALA A 238 -26.12 -8.24 -1.91
CA ALA A 238 -25.36 -9.42 -1.48
C ALA A 238 -26.28 -10.54 -0.96
N LYS A 239 -27.30 -10.21 -0.16
CA LYS A 239 -28.30 -11.15 0.36
C LYS A 239 -29.16 -11.78 -0.75
N SER A 240 -29.31 -11.14 -1.90
CA SER A 240 -30.09 -11.64 -3.04
C SER A 240 -29.35 -12.65 -3.90
N LEU A 241 -28.06 -12.90 -3.64
CA LEU A 241 -27.23 -13.80 -4.44
C LEU A 241 -27.19 -15.19 -3.79
N ASP A 242 -27.61 -16.21 -4.54
CA ASP A 242 -27.73 -17.60 -4.05
C ASP A 242 -26.39 -18.24 -3.67
N ASN A 243 -25.29 -17.72 -4.20
CA ASN A 243 -23.93 -18.21 -3.94
C ASN A 243 -23.15 -17.34 -2.96
N VAL A 244 -23.79 -16.41 -2.24
CA VAL A 244 -23.18 -15.62 -1.17
C VAL A 244 -23.76 -16.04 0.17
N GLU A 245 -22.89 -16.49 1.06
CA GLU A 245 -23.25 -16.82 2.45
C GLU A 245 -22.61 -15.81 3.41
N ILE A 246 -23.43 -15.19 4.29
CA ILE A 246 -22.99 -14.10 5.16
C ILE A 246 -23.00 -14.56 6.62
N PHE A 247 -21.87 -14.39 7.29
CA PHE A 247 -21.70 -14.66 8.70
C PHE A 247 -21.22 -13.41 9.44
N THR A 248 -22.05 -12.91 10.31
CA THR A 248 -21.69 -11.87 11.29
C THR A 248 -21.15 -12.49 12.57
N LEU A 249 -20.65 -11.68 13.52
CA LEU A 249 -20.02 -12.14 14.77
C LEU A 249 -18.90 -13.15 14.52
N SER A 250 -18.22 -13.07 13.38
CA SER A 250 -17.26 -14.05 12.90
C SER A 250 -15.85 -13.50 12.94
N GLN A 251 -15.03 -13.99 13.87
CA GLN A 251 -13.62 -13.64 13.98
C GLN A 251 -12.77 -14.66 13.23
N THR A 252 -12.03 -14.22 12.23
CA THR A 252 -10.97 -15.06 11.63
C THR A 252 -9.86 -15.27 12.63
N THR A 253 -9.46 -16.53 12.88
CA THR A 253 -8.41 -16.89 13.84
C THR A 253 -7.18 -17.51 13.18
N ALA A 254 -7.34 -18.13 12.01
CA ALA A 254 -6.21 -18.66 11.24
C ALA A 254 -6.55 -18.78 9.75
N VAL A 255 -5.53 -18.69 8.92
CA VAL A 255 -5.55 -19.11 7.51
C VAL A 255 -4.93 -20.50 7.42
N LEU A 256 -5.67 -21.43 6.83
CA LEU A 256 -5.27 -22.82 6.69
C LEU A 256 -4.74 -23.09 5.27
N GLY A 257 -3.76 -23.96 5.16
CA GLY A 257 -3.20 -24.34 3.85
C GLY A 257 -2.32 -25.57 3.91
N ASP A 258 -1.91 -26.04 2.73
CA ASP A 258 -1.12 -27.26 2.51
C ASP A 258 0.39 -27.01 2.42
N GLY A 259 0.85 -25.80 2.78
CA GLY A 259 2.24 -25.35 2.62
C GLY A 259 2.52 -24.69 1.27
N GLN A 260 1.69 -24.91 0.26
CA GLN A 260 1.80 -24.28 -1.06
C GLN A 260 0.74 -23.18 -1.28
N LYS A 261 -0.49 -23.43 -0.87
CA LYS A 261 -1.64 -22.53 -1.07
C LYS A 261 -2.65 -22.64 0.08
N VAL A 262 -3.56 -21.70 0.12
CA VAL A 262 -4.73 -21.74 1.01
C VAL A 262 -5.62 -22.93 0.67
N THR A 263 -6.12 -23.60 1.70
CA THR A 263 -7.13 -24.67 1.63
C THR A 263 -8.35 -24.39 2.51
N GLY A 264 -8.28 -23.38 3.38
CA GLY A 264 -9.37 -23.05 4.28
C GLY A 264 -9.09 -21.85 5.17
N ILE A 265 -10.08 -21.52 5.98
CA ILE A 265 -10.03 -20.48 6.99
C ILE A 265 -10.65 -20.98 8.29
N ARG A 266 -10.06 -20.67 9.44
CA ARG A 266 -10.64 -20.95 10.75
C ARG A 266 -11.32 -19.70 11.27
N VAL A 267 -12.56 -19.88 11.73
CA VAL A 267 -13.42 -18.80 12.19
C VAL A 267 -14.00 -19.15 13.55
N LYS A 268 -13.98 -18.18 14.46
CA LYS A 268 -14.58 -18.26 15.78
C LYS A 268 -15.89 -17.46 15.81
N ASP A 269 -16.97 -18.08 16.20
CA ASP A 269 -18.22 -17.38 16.50
C ASP A 269 -18.06 -16.60 17.83
N ARG A 270 -18.17 -15.29 17.78
CA ARG A 270 -17.95 -14.40 18.92
C ARG A 270 -19.06 -14.44 19.97
N LYS A 271 -20.19 -15.05 19.66
CA LYS A 271 -21.31 -15.20 20.61
C LYS A 271 -21.21 -16.50 21.41
N THR A 272 -20.78 -17.58 20.77
CA THR A 272 -20.77 -18.92 21.35
C THR A 272 -19.36 -19.41 21.67
N ASP A 273 -18.31 -18.69 21.22
CA ASP A 273 -16.90 -19.11 21.26
C ASP A 273 -16.58 -20.40 20.47
N ALA A 274 -17.55 -20.91 19.71
CA ALA A 274 -17.34 -22.10 18.89
C ALA A 274 -16.45 -21.78 17.69
N GLU A 275 -15.48 -22.64 17.43
CA GLU A 275 -14.62 -22.59 16.24
C GLU A 275 -15.12 -23.54 15.16
N ARG A 276 -14.95 -23.12 13.90
CA ARG A 276 -15.18 -23.94 12.71
C ARG A 276 -14.15 -23.66 11.64
N GLU A 277 -13.92 -24.65 10.80
CA GLU A 277 -13.10 -24.51 9.61
C GLU A 277 -14.00 -24.49 8.37
N ILE A 278 -13.68 -23.62 7.43
CA ILE A 278 -14.39 -23.47 6.17
C ILE A 278 -13.39 -23.79 5.07
N GLU A 279 -13.65 -24.85 4.29
CA GLU A 279 -12.84 -25.21 3.14
C GLU A 279 -13.08 -24.24 1.99
N LEU A 280 -12.00 -23.67 1.44
CA LEU A 280 -12.02 -22.71 0.35
C LEU A 280 -10.65 -22.61 -0.33
N ASP A 281 -10.62 -22.00 -1.51
CA ASP A 281 -9.42 -21.86 -2.33
C ASP A 281 -8.70 -20.52 -2.18
N GLY A 282 -9.41 -19.47 -1.66
CA GLY A 282 -8.84 -18.15 -1.53
C GLY A 282 -9.59 -17.25 -0.55
N ILE A 283 -8.87 -16.29 0.01
CA ILE A 283 -9.35 -15.34 1.02
C ILE A 283 -9.03 -13.91 0.53
N PHE A 284 -10.04 -13.06 0.49
CA PHE A 284 -9.92 -11.64 0.18
C PHE A 284 -10.13 -10.82 1.44
N VAL A 285 -9.05 -10.20 1.94
CA VAL A 285 -9.08 -9.42 3.17
C VAL A 285 -9.49 -7.99 2.85
N GLN A 286 -10.68 -7.58 3.32
CA GLN A 286 -11.33 -6.30 3.04
C GLN A 286 -11.67 -5.53 4.33
N ILE A 287 -10.72 -5.51 5.28
CA ILE A 287 -10.86 -4.82 6.58
C ILE A 287 -10.34 -3.38 6.56
N GLY A 288 -10.16 -2.83 5.37
CA GLY A 288 -9.83 -1.45 5.10
C GLY A 288 -8.39 -1.21 4.63
N LEU A 289 -8.20 -0.02 4.09
CA LEU A 289 -6.90 0.56 3.75
C LEU A 289 -6.41 1.44 4.89
N ALA A 290 -5.09 1.53 5.04
CA ALA A 290 -4.41 2.48 5.89
C ALA A 290 -3.58 3.42 4.99
N PRO A 291 -4.07 4.63 4.68
CA PRO A 291 -3.30 5.60 3.92
C PRO A 291 -1.99 5.96 4.65
N ASN A 292 -0.90 6.06 3.91
CA ASN A 292 0.42 6.40 4.46
C ASN A 292 0.54 7.93 4.60
N THR A 293 -0.24 8.52 5.49
CA THR A 293 -0.46 9.98 5.60
C THR A 293 -0.21 10.54 6.99
N GLN A 294 0.11 9.70 7.97
CA GLN A 294 0.22 10.10 9.37
C GLN A 294 1.18 11.28 9.57
N GLN A 295 2.31 11.31 8.87
CA GLN A 295 3.31 12.37 8.94
C GLN A 295 2.84 13.72 8.38
N PHE A 296 1.71 13.74 7.67
CA PHE A 296 1.11 14.95 7.08
C PHE A 296 -0.13 15.44 7.84
N ALA A 297 -0.58 14.71 8.87
CA ALA A 297 -1.86 14.95 9.53
C ALA A 297 -1.99 16.34 10.18
N GLU A 298 -0.89 16.90 10.66
CA GLU A 298 -0.88 18.25 11.25
C GLU A 298 -0.79 19.37 10.17
N ALA A 299 -0.32 19.03 8.97
CA ALA A 299 -0.05 20.00 7.91
C ALA A 299 -1.15 20.05 6.85
N LEU A 300 -1.92 18.98 6.65
CA LEU A 300 -2.91 18.86 5.58
C LEU A 300 -4.28 18.45 6.10
N GLU A 301 -5.32 18.82 5.36
CA GLU A 301 -6.67 18.31 5.59
C GLU A 301 -6.77 16.84 5.22
N LEU A 302 -7.21 16.01 6.17
CA LEU A 302 -7.45 14.59 5.99
C LEU A 302 -8.95 14.27 6.12
N SER A 303 -9.40 13.27 5.37
CA SER A 303 -10.73 12.68 5.50
C SER A 303 -10.86 11.90 6.82
N PRO A 304 -12.09 11.52 7.25
CA PRO A 304 -12.29 10.62 8.40
C PRO A 304 -11.59 9.26 8.24
N ARG A 305 -11.21 8.88 7.01
CA ARG A 305 -10.43 7.67 6.70
C ARG A 305 -8.93 7.93 6.65
N HIS A 306 -8.47 9.11 7.08
CA HIS A 306 -7.08 9.56 7.04
C HIS A 306 -6.50 9.73 5.62
N GLU A 307 -7.33 9.81 4.58
CA GLU A 307 -6.87 10.11 3.22
C GLU A 307 -6.65 11.61 3.06
N ILE A 308 -5.65 12.02 2.27
CA ILE A 308 -5.43 13.44 1.95
C ILE A 308 -6.59 13.93 1.08
N VAL A 309 -7.26 14.98 1.53
CA VAL A 309 -8.34 15.62 0.75
C VAL A 309 -7.72 16.38 -0.43
N VAL A 310 -8.18 16.06 -1.63
CA VAL A 310 -7.73 16.71 -2.88
C VAL A 310 -8.92 17.18 -3.72
N ASP A 311 -8.69 18.25 -4.48
CA ASP A 311 -9.64 18.68 -5.51
C ASP A 311 -9.50 17.86 -6.81
N ALA A 312 -10.34 18.15 -7.81
CA ALA A 312 -10.30 17.48 -9.11
C ALA A 312 -8.97 17.61 -9.86
N THR A 313 -8.11 18.52 -9.43
CA THR A 313 -6.80 18.82 -10.02
C THR A 313 -5.63 18.39 -9.12
N CYS A 314 -5.90 17.57 -8.11
CA CYS A 314 -4.92 17.04 -7.16
C CYS A 314 -4.29 18.08 -6.20
N ARG A 315 -4.90 19.27 -6.03
CA ARG A 315 -4.45 20.23 -5.02
C ARG A 315 -4.94 19.81 -3.65
N THR A 316 -4.06 19.97 -2.66
CA THR A 316 -4.38 19.80 -1.24
C THR A 316 -4.86 21.10 -0.60
N SER A 317 -5.08 21.10 0.71
CA SER A 317 -5.38 22.28 1.51
C SER A 317 -4.23 23.31 1.60
N LYS A 318 -3.02 22.95 1.16
CA LYS A 318 -1.83 23.82 1.19
C LYS A 318 -1.36 24.16 -0.22
N VAL A 319 -1.13 25.46 -0.45
CA VAL A 319 -0.62 25.98 -1.72
C VAL A 319 0.76 25.40 -2.03
N GLY A 320 0.96 24.91 -3.26
CA GLY A 320 2.21 24.30 -3.70
C GLY A 320 2.38 22.83 -3.23
N VAL A 321 1.36 22.26 -2.57
CA VAL A 321 1.35 20.87 -2.17
C VAL A 321 0.19 20.14 -2.87
N TYR A 322 0.52 19.09 -3.56
CA TYR A 322 -0.38 18.23 -4.33
C TYR A 322 -0.32 16.82 -3.79
N ALA A 323 -1.34 16.02 -4.02
CA ALA A 323 -1.31 14.61 -3.67
C ALA A 323 -2.00 13.75 -4.74
N ALA A 324 -1.53 12.50 -4.91
CA ALA A 324 -1.99 11.59 -5.94
C ALA A 324 -1.92 10.12 -5.50
N GLY A 325 -2.80 9.31 -6.08
CA GLY A 325 -2.88 7.88 -5.83
C GLY A 325 -3.58 7.52 -4.52
N ASP A 326 -3.28 6.35 -4.00
CA ASP A 326 -4.07 5.67 -2.97
C ASP A 326 -4.08 6.38 -1.61
N CYS A 327 -3.16 7.30 -1.35
CA CYS A 327 -3.14 8.13 -0.14
C CYS A 327 -4.20 9.25 -0.13
N THR A 328 -4.93 9.48 -1.23
CA THR A 328 -5.88 10.59 -1.42
C THR A 328 -7.33 10.13 -1.34
N THR A 329 -8.25 11.09 -1.33
CA THR A 329 -9.71 10.84 -1.40
C THR A 329 -10.20 10.41 -2.79
N VAL A 330 -9.31 10.27 -3.79
CA VAL A 330 -9.68 9.77 -5.12
C VAL A 330 -10.20 8.34 -5.03
N PRO A 331 -11.39 8.04 -5.57
CA PRO A 331 -11.97 6.69 -5.53
C PRO A 331 -11.19 5.73 -6.43
N TYR A 332 -11.45 4.41 -6.23
CA TYR A 332 -10.87 3.32 -7.02
C TYR A 332 -9.33 3.26 -7.00
N LYS A 333 -8.79 2.64 -5.97
CA LYS A 333 -7.33 2.47 -5.76
C LYS A 333 -6.76 1.44 -6.77
N GLN A 334 -6.39 1.92 -7.94
CA GLN A 334 -5.87 1.12 -9.06
C GLN A 334 -4.59 1.72 -9.62
N ILE A 335 -3.68 0.88 -10.14
CA ILE A 335 -2.39 1.31 -10.70
C ILE A 335 -2.58 2.37 -11.79
N VAL A 336 -3.49 2.13 -12.75
CA VAL A 336 -3.75 3.04 -13.86
C VAL A 336 -4.31 4.39 -13.40
N ILE A 337 -5.15 4.38 -12.37
CA ILE A 337 -5.71 5.61 -11.77
C ILE A 337 -4.60 6.37 -11.05
N ALA A 338 -3.79 5.69 -10.25
CA ALA A 338 -2.65 6.28 -9.55
C ALA A 338 -1.66 6.94 -10.53
N MET A 339 -1.32 6.29 -11.65
CA MET A 339 -0.50 6.87 -12.71
C MET A 339 -1.13 8.14 -13.30
N GLY A 340 -2.43 8.10 -13.61
CA GLY A 340 -3.18 9.23 -14.16
C GLY A 340 -3.22 10.42 -13.18
N GLU A 341 -3.47 10.14 -11.90
CA GLU A 341 -3.48 11.15 -10.84
C GLU A 341 -2.08 11.78 -10.64
N GLY A 342 -1.02 10.97 -10.65
CA GLY A 342 0.35 11.47 -10.57
C GLY A 342 0.72 12.40 -11.72
N ALA A 343 0.37 12.02 -12.95
CA ALA A 343 0.55 12.87 -14.12
C ALA A 343 -0.27 14.18 -14.02
N LYS A 344 -1.52 14.11 -13.55
CA LYS A 344 -2.37 15.28 -13.32
C LYS A 344 -1.79 16.21 -12.27
N ALA A 345 -1.33 15.69 -11.13
CA ALA A 345 -0.69 16.47 -10.08
C ALA A 345 0.53 17.24 -10.60
N ALA A 346 1.39 16.59 -11.38
CA ALA A 346 2.56 17.22 -12.00
C ALA A 346 2.18 18.35 -12.97
N LEU A 347 1.18 18.12 -13.81
CA LEU A 347 0.71 19.14 -14.77
C LEU A 347 0.08 20.32 -14.03
N THR A 348 -0.70 20.07 -12.98
CA THR A 348 -1.28 21.12 -12.15
C THR A 348 -0.19 21.93 -11.43
N ALA A 349 0.80 21.24 -10.87
CA ALA A 349 1.94 21.92 -10.23
C ALA A 349 2.69 22.83 -11.21
N PHE A 350 2.90 22.37 -12.42
CA PHE A 350 3.56 23.18 -13.46
C PHE A 350 2.70 24.40 -13.86
N ASP A 351 1.39 24.24 -14.04
CA ASP A 351 0.48 25.34 -14.37
C ASP A 351 0.45 26.40 -13.27
N ASP A 352 0.41 25.99 -12.00
CA ASP A 352 0.43 26.89 -10.85
C ASP A 352 1.74 27.66 -10.75
N ARG A 353 2.87 27.01 -11.05
CA ARG A 353 4.20 27.65 -11.10
C ARG A 353 4.25 28.75 -12.16
N ILE A 354 3.71 28.50 -13.35
CA ILE A 354 3.68 29.52 -14.42
C ILE A 354 2.81 30.71 -14.02
N ARG A 355 1.68 30.47 -13.37
CA ARG A 355 0.74 31.51 -12.96
C ARG A 355 1.26 32.34 -11.78
N SER A 356 2.04 31.74 -10.87
CA SER A 356 2.63 32.44 -9.73
C SER A 356 3.91 33.23 -10.09
N ALA A 357 4.52 32.96 -11.24
CA ALA A 357 5.69 33.72 -11.73
C ALA A 357 5.34 35.08 -12.36
N LYS A 358 4.08 35.48 -12.32
CA LYS A 358 3.60 36.84 -12.72
C LYS A 358 3.52 37.73 -11.51
#